data_f7301c9bdf73e26ec08b0625f3154546
#
_entry.id   f7301c9bdf73e26ec08b0625f3154546
#
_cell.length_a   1.000
_cell.length_b   1.000
_cell.length_c   1.000
_cell.angle_alpha   90.00
_cell.angle_beta   90.00
_cell.angle_gamma   90.00
#
_symmetry.space_group_name_H-M   'P 1'
#
loop_
_entity.id
_entity.type
_entity.pdbx_description
1 polymer ?
#
loop_
_entity_poly.entity_id
_entity_poly.type
_entity_poly.pdbx_seq_one_letter_code
_entity_poly.pdbx_strand_id
1 'polypeptide(L)'
;HDWMFAYRSGRTELMTIAHQDDTYDRLYTETVLQQLSAARHPLIAFTDYGELRNGAIVNKNTLLKVKRTMLLPLHLKIFHNSIFVRRRVLSFGCPICCPSVTFVKDNLPDQIFFPGFRSDEDWQAWELLSRKRGAFVYCNRILMYHRIHDGSETSAILGDSARGNEDFQMFCKFWPKPIARLLTRAYSSSEKSNELENK
;
A
#
# COMPACT_ATOMS: atom_id res chain seq x y z
N HIS A 1 8.62 1.48 14.05
CA HIS A 1 9.64 2.51 14.36
C HIS A 1 10.53 2.84 13.17
N ASP A 2 10.89 1.87 12.34
CA ASP A 2 11.89 2.03 11.28
C ASP A 2 11.37 2.86 10.11
N TRP A 3 10.12 2.68 9.69
CA TRP A 3 9.53 3.47 8.60
C TRP A 3 9.37 4.95 8.97
N MET A 4 9.00 5.25 10.23
CA MET A 4 8.91 6.63 10.68
C MET A 4 10.29 7.29 10.76
N PHE A 5 11.31 6.54 11.18
CA PHE A 5 12.69 7.01 11.16
C PHE A 5 13.16 7.27 9.73
N ALA A 6 12.94 6.32 8.82
CA ALA A 6 13.26 6.47 7.40
C ALA A 6 12.56 7.70 6.79
N TYR A 7 11.25 7.85 7.04
CA TYR A 7 10.47 8.99 6.55
C TYR A 7 11.02 10.34 7.05
N ARG A 8 11.39 10.45 8.33
CA ARG A 8 11.97 11.68 8.90
C ARG A 8 13.38 11.96 8.40
N SER A 9 14.15 10.93 8.09
CA SER A 9 15.52 11.05 7.60
C SER A 9 15.62 11.60 6.18
N GLY A 10 14.58 11.47 5.37
CA GLY A 10 14.52 12.04 4.03
C GLY A 10 14.52 13.55 4.07
N ARG A 11 15.46 14.17 3.31
CA ARG A 11 15.69 15.62 3.26
C ARG A 11 15.23 16.27 1.95
N THR A 12 14.69 15.48 1.04
CA THR A 12 14.20 15.93 -0.27
C THR A 12 12.70 16.06 -0.29
N GLU A 13 12.18 16.89 -1.20
CA GLU A 13 10.74 17.05 -1.43
C GLU A 13 10.05 15.72 -1.75
N LEU A 14 10.69 14.89 -2.57
CA LEU A 14 10.20 13.58 -2.95
C LEU A 14 11.02 12.48 -2.28
N MET A 15 10.34 11.51 -1.72
CA MET A 15 10.97 10.42 -0.98
C MET A 15 10.24 9.09 -1.20
N THR A 16 11.00 8.02 -1.40
CA THR A 16 10.51 6.63 -1.40
C THR A 16 11.23 5.85 -0.31
N ILE A 17 10.47 5.10 0.50
CA ILE A 17 11.05 4.16 1.46
C ILE A 17 11.27 2.84 0.71
N ALA A 18 12.47 2.66 0.18
CA ALA A 18 12.85 1.43 -0.50
C ALA A 18 13.23 0.37 0.55
N HIS A 19 12.59 -0.78 0.48
CA HIS A 19 13.01 -1.93 1.30
C HIS A 19 14.28 -2.54 0.69
N GLN A 20 15.15 -3.07 1.55
CA GLN A 20 16.49 -3.54 1.16
C GLN A 20 16.48 -4.75 0.22
N ASP A 21 15.38 -5.50 0.19
CA ASP A 21 15.20 -6.73 -0.56
C ASP A 21 14.32 -6.58 -1.81
N ASP A 22 13.67 -5.43 -1.98
CA ASP A 22 12.82 -5.14 -3.13
C ASP A 22 13.64 -4.64 -4.34
N THR A 23 13.06 -4.75 -5.53
CA THR A 23 13.71 -4.29 -6.75
C THR A 23 12.82 -3.31 -7.53
N TYR A 24 13.45 -2.32 -8.16
CA TYR A 24 12.77 -1.29 -8.94
C TYR A 24 13.13 -1.38 -10.42
N ASP A 25 12.13 -1.18 -11.28
CA ASP A 25 12.37 -0.95 -12.69
C ASP A 25 13.10 0.39 -12.88
N ARG A 26 14.03 0.43 -13.83
CA ARG A 26 14.81 1.65 -14.15
C ARG A 26 13.94 2.86 -14.55
N LEU A 27 12.71 2.62 -14.99
CA LEU A 27 11.74 3.66 -15.35
C LEU A 27 10.89 4.15 -14.18
N TYR A 28 11.09 3.59 -12.96
CA TYR A 28 10.28 3.95 -11.79
C TYR A 28 10.30 5.44 -11.52
N THR A 29 11.47 6.00 -11.30
CA THR A 29 11.65 7.42 -10.94
C THR A 29 11.11 8.34 -12.03
N GLU A 30 11.47 8.10 -13.29
CA GLU A 30 11.00 8.92 -14.42
C GLU A 30 9.47 8.90 -14.52
N THR A 31 8.87 7.72 -14.44
CA THR A 31 7.40 7.59 -14.53
C THR A 31 6.70 8.29 -13.36
N VAL A 32 7.21 8.14 -12.14
CA VAL A 32 6.62 8.79 -10.96
C VAL A 32 6.72 10.31 -11.06
N LEU A 33 7.88 10.84 -11.43
CA LEU A 33 8.08 12.29 -11.63
C LEU A 33 7.14 12.86 -12.68
N GLN A 34 6.99 12.18 -13.83
CA GLN A 34 6.07 12.58 -14.88
C GLN A 34 4.62 12.62 -14.42
N GLN A 35 4.18 11.63 -13.62
CA GLN A 35 2.81 11.60 -13.10
C GLN A 35 2.59 12.66 -12.02
N LEU A 36 3.56 12.90 -11.14
CA LEU A 36 3.50 13.92 -10.10
C LEU A 36 3.42 15.32 -10.69
N SER A 37 4.22 15.63 -11.74
CA SER A 37 4.22 16.95 -12.39
C SER A 37 2.88 17.30 -13.04
N ALA A 38 2.10 16.31 -13.44
CA ALA A 38 0.77 16.47 -14.03
C ALA A 38 -0.36 16.52 -12.97
N ALA A 39 -0.06 16.26 -11.70
CA ALA A 39 -1.05 16.17 -10.64
C ALA A 39 -1.21 17.49 -9.88
N ARG A 40 -2.44 17.80 -9.47
CA ARG A 40 -2.72 18.98 -8.65
C ARG A 40 -2.59 18.62 -7.17
N HIS A 41 -1.64 19.23 -6.47
CA HIS A 41 -1.40 19.04 -5.03
C HIS A 41 -1.27 17.57 -4.64
N PRO A 42 -0.28 16.83 -5.19
CA PRO A 42 -0.10 15.44 -4.91
C PRO A 42 0.35 15.22 -3.45
N LEU A 43 -0.21 14.23 -2.78
CA LEU A 43 0.24 13.75 -1.45
C LEU A 43 1.23 12.61 -1.61
N ILE A 44 0.84 11.61 -2.40
CA ILE A 44 1.63 10.45 -2.73
C ILE A 44 1.46 10.09 -4.21
N ALA A 45 2.50 9.51 -4.79
CA ALA A 45 2.38 8.73 -6.02
C ALA A 45 2.77 7.28 -5.71
N PHE A 46 2.12 6.32 -6.35
CA PHE A 46 2.46 4.92 -6.19
C PHE A 46 2.25 4.17 -7.49
N THR A 47 3.05 3.11 -7.67
CA THR A 47 2.98 2.26 -8.86
C THR A 47 2.24 0.97 -8.56
N ASP A 48 1.82 0.27 -9.61
CA ASP A 48 1.52 -1.15 -9.49
C ASP A 48 2.82 -1.92 -9.21
N TYR A 49 2.68 -3.12 -8.66
CA TYR A 49 3.82 -3.96 -8.32
C TYR A 49 3.62 -5.41 -8.75
N GLY A 50 4.72 -6.09 -8.94
CA GLY A 50 4.80 -7.54 -9.04
C GLY A 50 5.47 -8.14 -7.81
N GLU A 51 5.60 -9.44 -7.79
CA GLU A 51 6.31 -10.16 -6.74
C GLU A 51 7.55 -10.85 -7.30
N LEU A 52 8.59 -10.91 -6.51
CA LEU A 52 9.79 -11.68 -6.78
C LEU A 52 9.83 -12.87 -5.82
N ARG A 53 9.50 -14.05 -6.32
CA ARG A 53 9.39 -15.29 -5.54
C ARG A 53 10.44 -16.29 -6.01
N ASN A 54 11.33 -16.73 -5.13
CA ASN A 54 12.39 -17.71 -5.46
C ASN A 54 13.18 -17.35 -6.74
N GLY A 55 13.43 -16.06 -6.95
CA GLY A 55 14.13 -15.54 -8.14
C GLY A 55 13.26 -15.39 -9.40
N ALA A 56 12.00 -15.79 -9.37
CA ALA A 56 11.06 -15.64 -10.48
C ALA A 56 10.13 -14.44 -10.30
N ILE A 57 9.86 -13.72 -11.39
CA ILE A 57 8.92 -12.60 -11.42
C ILE A 57 7.49 -13.14 -11.57
N VAL A 58 6.62 -12.77 -10.62
CA VAL A 58 5.20 -13.09 -10.61
C VAL A 58 4.39 -11.80 -10.72
N ASN A 59 3.85 -11.56 -11.91
CA ASN A 59 3.04 -10.36 -12.19
C ASN A 59 1.53 -10.60 -12.04
N LYS A 60 1.10 -11.85 -11.87
CA LYS A 60 -0.32 -12.22 -11.80
C LYS A 60 -0.50 -13.38 -10.83
N ASN A 61 -1.22 -13.13 -9.76
CA ASN A 61 -1.82 -14.13 -8.88
C ASN A 61 -3.17 -13.60 -8.39
N THR A 62 -3.88 -14.37 -7.58
CA THR A 62 -5.21 -13.99 -7.07
C THR A 62 -5.15 -12.71 -6.24
N LEU A 63 -4.17 -12.58 -5.34
CA LEU A 63 -4.00 -11.39 -4.50
C LEU A 63 -3.75 -10.13 -5.32
N LEU A 64 -2.79 -10.17 -6.27
CA LEU A 64 -2.49 -9.04 -7.14
C LEU A 64 -3.69 -8.63 -8.00
N LYS A 65 -4.48 -9.61 -8.50
CA LYS A 65 -5.72 -9.32 -9.24
C LYS A 65 -6.75 -8.60 -8.36
N VAL A 66 -6.95 -9.05 -7.12
CA VAL A 66 -7.87 -8.40 -6.17
C VAL A 66 -7.41 -6.97 -5.89
N LYS A 67 -6.14 -6.76 -5.55
CA LYS A 67 -5.59 -5.41 -5.29
C LYS A 67 -5.74 -4.48 -6.48
N ARG A 68 -5.44 -4.94 -7.71
CA ARG A 68 -5.64 -4.15 -8.94
C ARG A 68 -7.11 -3.84 -9.20
N THR A 69 -8.01 -4.79 -8.92
CA THR A 69 -9.46 -4.55 -9.03
C THR A 69 -9.90 -3.44 -8.08
N MET A 70 -9.39 -3.43 -6.84
CA MET A 70 -9.67 -2.35 -5.89
C MET A 70 -9.16 -0.99 -6.39
N LEU A 71 -8.04 -0.95 -7.12
CA LEU A 71 -7.43 0.27 -7.64
C LEU A 71 -8.07 0.77 -8.96
N LEU A 72 -8.98 0.01 -9.59
CA LEU A 72 -9.61 0.39 -10.86
C LEU A 72 -10.16 1.83 -10.90
N PRO A 73 -10.84 2.35 -9.85
CA PRO A 73 -11.30 3.74 -9.89
C PRO A 73 -10.17 4.77 -10.04
N LEU A 74 -8.98 4.47 -9.49
CA LEU A 74 -7.81 5.35 -9.55
C LEU A 74 -7.05 5.29 -10.88
N HIS A 75 -7.45 4.45 -11.85
CA HIS A 75 -6.98 4.56 -13.23
C HIS A 75 -7.41 5.88 -13.88
N LEU A 76 -8.54 6.44 -13.43
CA LEU A 76 -9.04 7.71 -13.93
C LEU A 76 -8.48 8.86 -13.10
N LYS A 77 -7.63 9.70 -13.70
CA LYS A 77 -6.96 10.82 -13.03
C LYS A 77 -7.91 11.79 -12.32
N ILE A 78 -9.16 11.91 -12.80
CA ILE A 78 -10.20 12.73 -12.17
C ILE A 78 -10.50 12.31 -10.73
N PHE A 79 -10.26 11.03 -10.38
CA PHE A 79 -10.50 10.50 -9.04
C PHE A 79 -9.30 10.59 -8.10
N HIS A 80 -8.11 10.96 -8.60
CA HIS A 80 -6.91 11.07 -7.74
C HIS A 80 -7.11 12.04 -6.57
N ASN A 81 -7.84 13.14 -6.77
CA ASN A 81 -8.15 14.11 -5.72
C ASN A 81 -9.42 13.78 -4.91
N SER A 82 -10.14 12.70 -5.26
CA SER A 82 -11.39 12.36 -4.59
C SER A 82 -11.15 11.64 -3.26
N ILE A 83 -11.41 12.32 -2.15
CA ILE A 83 -11.39 11.72 -0.80
C ILE A 83 -12.34 10.52 -0.74
N PHE A 84 -13.54 10.65 -1.29
CA PHE A 84 -14.53 9.58 -1.28
C PHE A 84 -14.02 8.32 -1.99
N VAL A 85 -13.46 8.46 -3.21
CA VAL A 85 -13.01 7.32 -4.01
C VAL A 85 -11.85 6.60 -3.31
N ARG A 86 -10.79 7.32 -2.92
CA ARG A 86 -9.63 6.66 -2.29
C ARG A 86 -9.96 6.03 -0.94
N ARG A 87 -10.87 6.66 -0.13
CA ARG A 87 -11.36 6.02 1.10
C ARG A 87 -12.19 4.78 0.81
N ARG A 88 -12.96 4.76 -0.27
CA ARG A 88 -13.72 3.58 -0.68
C ARG A 88 -12.79 2.46 -1.14
N VAL A 89 -11.73 2.78 -1.89
CA VAL A 89 -10.68 1.82 -2.26
C VAL A 89 -10.07 1.18 -1.00
N LEU A 90 -9.61 1.99 -0.05
CA LEU A 90 -8.98 1.52 1.19
C LEU A 90 -9.95 0.82 2.16
N SER A 91 -11.26 0.95 1.97
CA SER A 91 -12.25 0.36 2.87
C SER A 91 -12.43 -1.17 2.69
N PHE A 92 -11.81 -1.76 1.68
CA PHE A 92 -11.87 -3.20 1.41
C PHE A 92 -10.54 -3.91 1.66
N GLY A 93 -9.50 -3.20 2.06
CA GLY A 93 -8.17 -3.74 2.32
C GLY A 93 -7.06 -2.76 1.93
N CYS A 94 -5.80 -3.17 2.04
CA CYS A 94 -4.63 -2.40 1.64
C CYS A 94 -4.12 -2.82 0.24
N PRO A 95 -4.52 -2.12 -0.85
CA PRO A 95 -4.01 -2.44 -2.18
C PRO A 95 -2.69 -1.75 -2.51
N ILE A 96 -2.24 -0.77 -1.71
CA ILE A 96 -1.05 0.05 -1.95
C ILE A 96 0.13 -0.55 -1.19
N CYS A 97 1.12 -1.03 -1.92
CA CYS A 97 2.34 -1.59 -1.37
C CYS A 97 3.30 -0.47 -0.94
N CYS A 98 3.74 -0.45 0.32
CA CYS A 98 4.53 0.64 0.89
C CYS A 98 5.77 1.00 0.05
N PRO A 99 6.65 0.06 -0.35
CA PRO A 99 7.84 0.41 -1.13
C PRO A 99 7.52 0.93 -2.55
N SER A 100 6.28 0.78 -3.05
CA SER A 100 5.87 1.38 -4.33
C SER A 100 5.51 2.86 -4.23
N VAL A 101 5.55 3.45 -3.01
CA VAL A 101 5.05 4.81 -2.75
C VAL A 101 6.17 5.82 -2.73
N THR A 102 5.99 6.91 -3.48
CA THR A 102 6.75 8.15 -3.36
C THR A 102 5.92 9.19 -2.64
N PHE A 103 6.44 9.71 -1.56
CA PHE A 103 5.83 10.76 -0.73
C PHE A 103 6.23 12.14 -1.26
N VAL A 104 5.28 13.09 -1.27
CA VAL A 104 5.55 14.52 -1.53
C VAL A 104 5.59 15.23 -0.17
N LYS A 105 6.75 15.29 0.44
CA LYS A 105 6.91 15.68 1.85
C LYS A 105 6.36 17.06 2.17
N ASP A 106 6.50 18.02 1.27
CA ASP A 106 6.01 19.39 1.48
C ASP A 106 4.49 19.48 1.60
N ASN A 107 3.77 18.47 1.12
CA ASN A 107 2.31 18.37 1.20
C ASN A 107 1.83 17.44 2.33
N LEU A 108 2.76 16.87 3.10
CA LEU A 108 2.48 15.86 4.12
C LEU A 108 2.91 16.34 5.51
N PRO A 109 2.28 15.83 6.57
CA PRO A 109 2.74 16.11 7.93
C PRO A 109 4.07 15.41 8.23
N ASP A 110 4.78 15.90 9.23
CA ASP A 110 6.04 15.32 9.71
C ASP A 110 5.89 13.91 10.27
N GLN A 111 4.66 13.50 10.58
CA GLN A 111 4.36 12.17 11.08
C GLN A 111 3.19 11.56 10.32
N ILE A 112 3.44 10.42 9.66
CA ILE A 112 2.47 9.65 8.89
C ILE A 112 2.36 8.20 9.37
N PHE A 113 3.41 7.65 9.99
CA PHE A 113 3.40 6.33 10.61
C PHE A 113 3.27 6.48 12.12
N PHE A 114 2.39 5.70 12.73
CA PHE A 114 2.09 5.77 14.15
C PHE A 114 2.25 4.39 14.79
N PRO A 115 2.75 4.30 16.04
CA PRO A 115 2.85 3.03 16.73
C PRO A 115 1.47 2.41 16.98
N GLY A 116 1.44 1.10 17.19
CA GLY A 116 0.22 0.36 17.53
C GLY A 116 -0.24 -0.64 16.47
N PHE A 117 0.34 -0.58 15.28
CA PHE A 117 0.19 -1.59 14.23
C PHE A 117 1.57 -2.14 13.87
N ARG A 118 1.63 -3.43 13.59
CA ARG A 118 2.84 -4.11 13.13
C ARG A 118 2.71 -4.56 11.67
N SER A 119 1.54 -5.08 11.31
CA SER A 119 1.26 -5.57 9.96
C SER A 119 0.57 -4.53 9.08
N ASP A 120 -0.26 -3.67 9.67
CA ASP A 120 -1.10 -2.70 8.95
C ASP A 120 -0.60 -1.25 9.11
N GLU A 121 0.68 -1.06 9.39
CA GLU A 121 1.28 0.26 9.57
C GLU A 121 1.16 1.12 8.31
N ASP A 122 1.35 0.53 7.13
CA ASP A 122 1.15 1.18 5.84
C ASP A 122 -0.34 1.49 5.58
N TRP A 123 -1.25 0.54 5.83
CA TRP A 123 -2.69 0.78 5.66
C TRP A 123 -3.19 1.89 6.60
N GLN A 124 -2.67 1.94 7.84
CA GLN A 124 -2.95 3.03 8.77
C GLN A 124 -2.51 4.39 8.20
N ALA A 125 -1.29 4.44 7.63
CA ALA A 125 -0.76 5.66 7.02
C ALA A 125 -1.63 6.10 5.82
N TRP A 126 -2.00 5.17 4.93
CA TRP A 126 -2.86 5.49 3.79
C TRP A 126 -4.25 5.94 4.23
N GLU A 127 -4.82 5.35 5.27
CA GLU A 127 -6.09 5.77 5.83
C GLU A 127 -6.03 7.21 6.33
N LEU A 128 -5.02 7.57 7.10
CA LEU A 128 -4.80 8.93 7.61
C LEU A 128 -4.63 9.93 6.45
N LEU A 129 -3.75 9.63 5.50
CA LEU A 129 -3.52 10.48 4.35
C LEU A 129 -4.75 10.60 3.45
N SER A 130 -5.58 9.55 3.37
CA SER A 130 -6.80 9.57 2.56
C SER A 130 -7.82 10.62 2.99
N ARG A 131 -7.76 11.11 4.21
CA ARG A 131 -8.64 12.17 4.75
C ARG A 131 -8.19 13.57 4.35
N LYS A 132 -6.94 13.75 3.91
CA LYS A 132 -6.37 15.06 3.57
C LYS A 132 -6.78 15.50 2.17
N ARG A 133 -6.83 16.81 1.93
CA ARG A 133 -6.98 17.34 0.57
C ARG A 133 -5.69 17.12 -0.22
N GLY A 134 -5.80 16.71 -1.47
CA GLY A 134 -4.68 16.44 -2.36
C GLY A 134 -4.85 15.11 -3.10
N ALA A 135 -3.92 14.77 -4.00
CA ALA A 135 -4.04 13.63 -4.88
C ALA A 135 -3.30 12.37 -4.35
N PHE A 136 -3.93 11.21 -4.55
CA PHE A 136 -3.29 9.90 -4.56
C PHE A 136 -3.05 9.54 -6.02
N VAL A 137 -1.83 9.69 -6.49
CA VAL A 137 -1.48 9.54 -7.91
C VAL A 137 -1.12 8.08 -8.18
N TYR A 138 -1.99 7.37 -8.87
CA TYR A 138 -1.75 5.98 -9.25
C TYR A 138 -1.11 5.86 -10.63
N CYS A 139 0.08 5.30 -10.69
CA CYS A 139 0.78 4.95 -11.90
C CYS A 139 0.47 3.48 -12.23
N ASN A 140 -0.47 3.24 -13.13
CA ASN A 140 -0.91 1.90 -13.54
C ASN A 140 0.15 1.18 -14.39
N ARG A 141 1.34 0.98 -13.82
CA ARG A 141 2.46 0.24 -14.40
C ARG A 141 3.18 -0.51 -13.30
N ILE A 142 3.58 -1.75 -13.56
CA ILE A 142 4.43 -2.54 -12.66
C ILE A 142 5.85 -2.00 -12.80
N LEU A 143 6.32 -1.28 -11.78
CA LEU A 143 7.63 -0.65 -11.74
C LEU A 143 8.42 -0.99 -10.46
N MET A 144 7.88 -1.87 -9.63
CA MET A 144 8.51 -2.38 -8.44
C MET A 144 8.16 -3.86 -8.27
N TYR A 145 9.06 -4.62 -7.70
CA TYR A 145 8.86 -6.04 -7.40
C TYR A 145 9.16 -6.28 -5.93
N HIS A 146 8.11 -6.64 -5.20
CA HIS A 146 8.20 -7.00 -3.79
C HIS A 146 8.71 -8.42 -3.62
N ARG A 147 9.80 -8.57 -2.89
CA ARG A 147 10.41 -9.88 -2.66
C ARG A 147 9.64 -10.65 -1.57
N ILE A 148 9.25 -11.86 -1.91
CA ILE A 148 8.61 -12.79 -0.98
C ILE A 148 9.60 -13.93 -0.69
N HIS A 149 9.95 -14.11 0.58
CA HIS A 149 10.80 -15.19 1.06
C HIS A 149 10.43 -15.57 2.50
N ASP A 150 10.84 -16.75 2.97
CA ASP A 150 10.44 -17.29 4.28
C ASP A 150 10.88 -16.44 5.47
N GLY A 151 11.94 -15.64 5.31
CA GLY A 151 12.44 -14.70 6.32
C GLY A 151 11.83 -13.30 6.23
N SER A 152 10.84 -13.05 5.35
CA SER A 152 10.21 -11.73 5.26
C SER A 152 9.28 -11.48 6.46
N GLU A 153 9.19 -10.22 6.90
CA GLU A 153 8.23 -9.80 7.95
C GLU A 153 6.80 -10.26 7.62
N THR A 154 6.40 -10.17 6.36
CA THR A 154 5.09 -10.62 5.89
C THR A 154 4.88 -12.12 6.18
N SER A 155 5.87 -12.97 5.91
CA SER A 155 5.79 -14.41 6.17
C SER A 155 5.76 -14.73 7.67
N ALA A 156 6.51 -14.00 8.49
CA ALA A 156 6.54 -14.16 9.94
C ALA A 156 5.21 -13.77 10.62
N ILE A 157 4.49 -12.78 10.09
CA ILE A 157 3.26 -12.24 10.66
C ILE A 157 2.03 -13.07 10.28
N LEU A 158 2.03 -13.79 9.16
CA LEU A 158 0.88 -14.57 8.67
C LEU A 158 0.42 -15.67 9.64
N GLY A 159 1.28 -16.13 10.55
CA GLY A 159 0.94 -17.07 11.63
C GLY A 159 0.42 -16.44 12.93
N ASP A 160 0.37 -15.12 13.05
CA ASP A 160 0.07 -14.43 14.30
C ASP A 160 -1.39 -13.98 14.37
N SER A 161 -2.08 -14.34 15.47
CA SER A 161 -3.44 -13.87 15.78
C SER A 161 -3.54 -12.34 15.95
N ALA A 162 -2.42 -11.66 16.16
CA ALA A 162 -2.34 -10.20 16.28
C ALA A 162 -2.77 -9.50 14.98
N ARG A 163 -2.43 -10.03 13.80
CA ARG A 163 -2.80 -9.47 12.50
C ARG A 163 -4.31 -9.36 12.31
N GLY A 164 -5.06 -10.42 12.62
CA GLY A 164 -6.53 -10.38 12.48
C GLY A 164 -7.20 -9.33 13.37
N ASN A 165 -6.54 -8.94 14.48
CA ASN A 165 -7.02 -7.84 15.33
C ASN A 165 -6.70 -6.46 14.71
N GLU A 166 -5.55 -6.31 14.06
CA GLU A 166 -5.17 -5.09 13.33
C GLU A 166 -6.09 -4.86 12.14
N ASP A 167 -6.29 -5.87 11.28
CA ASP A 167 -7.26 -5.84 10.18
C ASP A 167 -8.65 -5.40 10.65
N PHE A 168 -9.15 -5.98 11.76
CA PHE A 168 -10.44 -5.60 12.31
C PHE A 168 -10.48 -4.13 12.74
N GLN A 169 -9.43 -3.64 13.39
CA GLN A 169 -9.33 -2.24 13.78
C GLN A 169 -9.31 -1.34 12.54
N MET A 170 -8.59 -1.72 11.48
CA MET A 170 -8.56 -0.99 10.22
C MET A 170 -9.94 -0.96 9.55
N PHE A 171 -10.63 -2.09 9.44
CA PHE A 171 -11.99 -2.12 8.89
C PHE A 171 -12.97 -1.26 9.70
N CYS A 172 -12.83 -1.20 11.05
CA CYS A 172 -13.65 -0.34 11.90
C CYS A 172 -13.48 1.16 11.62
N LYS A 173 -12.39 1.60 10.97
CA LYS A 173 -12.22 3.00 10.53
C LYS A 173 -13.12 3.38 9.34
N PHE A 174 -13.67 2.39 8.65
CA PHE A 174 -14.51 2.56 7.45
C PHE A 174 -15.93 2.03 7.62
N TRP A 175 -16.13 1.01 8.45
CA TRP A 175 -17.36 0.26 8.55
C TRP A 175 -17.84 0.08 10.00
N PRO A 176 -19.15 -0.05 10.24
CA PRO A 176 -19.68 -0.50 11.53
C PRO A 176 -19.12 -1.89 11.91
N LYS A 177 -18.95 -2.13 13.22
CA LYS A 177 -18.34 -3.36 13.75
C LYS A 177 -18.86 -4.68 13.15
N PRO A 178 -20.19 -4.88 12.92
CA PRO A 178 -20.67 -6.14 12.31
C PRO A 178 -20.13 -6.36 10.89
N ILE A 179 -20.09 -5.29 10.07
CA ILE A 179 -19.56 -5.34 8.71
C ILE A 179 -18.04 -5.52 8.74
N ALA A 180 -17.34 -4.80 9.62
CA ALA A 180 -15.91 -4.95 9.82
C ALA A 180 -15.51 -6.39 10.15
N ARG A 181 -16.25 -7.08 11.05
CA ARG A 181 -16.00 -8.50 11.36
C ARG A 181 -16.14 -9.42 10.15
N LEU A 182 -17.15 -9.18 9.32
CA LEU A 182 -17.36 -9.98 8.11
C LEU A 182 -16.20 -9.78 7.12
N LEU A 183 -15.80 -8.52 6.90
CA LEU A 183 -14.68 -8.18 6.01
C LEU A 183 -13.36 -8.76 6.53
N THR A 184 -13.07 -8.67 7.83
CA THR A 184 -11.87 -9.26 8.42
C THR A 184 -11.79 -10.76 8.15
N ARG A 185 -12.89 -11.50 8.34
CA ARG A 185 -12.94 -12.95 8.08
C ARG A 185 -12.66 -13.27 6.60
N ALA A 186 -13.28 -12.51 5.68
CA ALA A 186 -13.08 -12.70 4.25
C ALA A 186 -11.62 -12.36 3.85
N TYR A 187 -11.06 -11.30 4.41
CA TYR A 187 -9.69 -10.84 4.14
C TYR A 187 -8.67 -11.88 4.61
N SER A 188 -8.75 -12.34 5.86
CA SER A 188 -7.87 -13.39 6.41
C SER A 188 -8.00 -14.72 5.66
N SER A 189 -9.19 -15.07 5.16
CA SER A 189 -9.38 -16.28 4.35
C SER A 189 -8.69 -16.17 2.99
N SER A 190 -8.74 -14.99 2.35
CA SER A 190 -8.09 -14.77 1.05
C SER A 190 -6.57 -14.80 1.15
N GLU A 191 -5.99 -14.34 2.25
CA GLU A 191 -4.55 -14.41 2.50
C GLU A 191 -4.05 -15.85 2.66
N LYS A 192 -4.76 -16.67 3.43
CA LYS A 192 -4.45 -18.10 3.61
C LYS A 192 -4.54 -18.90 2.30
N SER A 193 -5.51 -18.60 1.43
CA SER A 193 -5.61 -19.28 0.14
C SER A 193 -4.45 -18.96 -0.79
N ASN A 194 -3.91 -17.74 -0.72
CA ASN A 194 -2.71 -17.37 -1.50
C ASN A 194 -1.43 -18.08 -1.03
N GLU A 195 -1.32 -18.45 0.24
CA GLU A 195 -0.20 -19.28 0.73
C GLU A 195 -0.24 -20.69 0.13
N LEU A 196 -1.43 -21.27 0.01
CA LEU A 196 -1.64 -22.63 -0.53
C LEU A 196 -1.40 -22.70 -2.05
N GLU A 197 -1.75 -21.66 -2.81
CA GLU A 197 -1.47 -21.58 -4.26
C GLU A 197 0.03 -21.42 -4.58
N ASN A 198 0.88 -21.17 -3.60
CA ASN A 198 2.29 -20.84 -3.76
C ASN A 198 3.25 -21.91 -3.20
N LYS A 199 2.72 -23.07 -2.75
CA LYS A 199 3.48 -24.29 -2.43
C LYS A 199 3.41 -25.27 -3.57
#